data_d3c31dd9ff79885c16b61dd875f016b4
#
_entry.id   d3c31dd9ff79885c16b61dd875f016b4
#
_cell.length_a   1.000
_cell.length_b   1.000
_cell.length_c   1.000
_cell.angle_alpha   90.00
_cell.angle_beta   90.00
_cell.angle_gamma   90.00
#
_symmetry.space_group_name_H-M   'P 1'
#
loop_
_entity.id
_entity.type
_entity.pdbx_description
1 polymer ?
#
loop_
_entity_poly.entity_id
_entity_poly.type
_entity_poly.pdbx_seq_one_letter_code
_entity_poly.pdbx_strand_id
1 'polypeptide(L)'
;YDHEYGSITLQSGERCDDIFVDYVVDLIRDIKAIGDGSLGITMCVGEQSEEAYRRMREAGASRYLLRIETTNKELYHKIHPQDELHSFETRVECLRRLRRVGFQVGTGVMIGLPGQTEEDLVNDILFYRDMDIDMIGMGPYVVHHDTPLGQEALAMGIDDEAGKLRRVQLGLKMIALTRLFLKDVNIAATTALQALDKLGREKGLAAGANILMPIITIPEHRAKYLLYDNKPCVDDNAEQCKDCLTRRVMSIGDTVGWKQNGDSKHYGKRTGSF
;
A
#
# COMPACT_ATOMS: atom_id res chain seq x y z
N TYR A 1 3.94 18.25 7.46
CA TYR A 1 4.59 18.62 8.74
C TYR A 1 3.60 19.37 9.64
N ASP A 2 3.03 20.48 9.20
CA ASP A 2 2.13 21.33 10.00
C ASP A 2 0.85 20.62 10.45
N HIS A 3 0.38 19.65 9.69
CA HIS A 3 -0.76 18.78 10.06
C HIS A 3 -0.37 17.62 10.99
N GLU A 4 0.85 17.59 11.53
CA GLU A 4 1.34 16.59 12.47
C GLU A 4 1.43 15.15 11.94
N TYR A 5 1.43 14.94 10.62
CA TYR A 5 1.72 13.64 10.05
C TYR A 5 3.18 13.25 10.32
N GLY A 6 3.41 12.05 10.84
CA GLY A 6 4.77 11.56 11.12
C GLY A 6 5.47 10.99 9.88
N SER A 7 4.73 10.71 8.82
CA SER A 7 5.28 10.22 7.55
C SER A 7 4.41 10.53 6.36
N ILE A 8 5.03 10.51 5.17
CA ILE A 8 4.37 10.72 3.89
C ILE A 8 4.68 9.55 2.94
N THR A 9 3.73 9.23 2.06
CA THR A 9 3.95 8.29 0.95
C THR A 9 3.98 9.06 -0.36
N LEU A 10 5.07 8.91 -1.10
CA LEU A 10 5.21 9.42 -2.46
C LEU A 10 4.86 8.30 -3.44
N GLN A 11 3.83 8.51 -4.23
CA GLN A 11 3.31 7.51 -5.16
C GLN A 11 3.18 8.11 -6.56
N SER A 12 3.61 7.34 -7.57
CA SER A 12 3.48 7.71 -8.98
C SER A 12 3.13 6.50 -9.84
N GLY A 13 2.95 6.71 -11.14
CA GLY A 13 3.07 5.65 -12.13
C GLY A 13 4.51 5.11 -12.19
N GLU A 14 4.67 3.94 -12.81
CA GLU A 14 5.95 3.23 -12.89
C GLU A 14 6.83 3.84 -13.98
N ARG A 15 7.86 4.58 -13.57
CA ARG A 15 8.91 5.16 -14.40
C ARG A 15 10.26 4.82 -13.79
N CYS A 16 11.23 4.45 -14.64
CA CYS A 16 12.57 4.06 -14.21
C CYS A 16 13.70 4.81 -14.96
N ASP A 17 13.36 5.86 -15.72
CA ASP A 17 14.35 6.68 -16.40
C ASP A 17 15.12 7.59 -15.43
N ASP A 18 16.36 7.94 -15.78
CA ASP A 18 17.26 8.70 -14.91
C ASP A 18 16.69 10.07 -14.53
N ILE A 19 16.00 10.76 -15.46
CA ILE A 19 15.38 12.07 -15.21
C ILE A 19 14.34 11.96 -14.09
N PHE A 20 13.53 10.92 -14.13
CA PHE A 20 12.53 10.67 -13.07
C PHE A 20 13.20 10.34 -11.75
N VAL A 21 14.23 9.49 -11.76
CA VAL A 21 14.98 9.13 -10.54
C VAL A 21 15.64 10.35 -9.92
N ASP A 22 16.29 11.21 -10.72
CA ASP A 22 16.90 12.46 -10.26
C ASP A 22 15.86 13.36 -9.59
N TYR A 23 14.72 13.59 -10.26
CA TYR A 23 13.61 14.37 -9.72
C TYR A 23 13.12 13.83 -8.37
N VAL A 24 12.93 12.51 -8.27
CA VAL A 24 12.45 11.87 -7.03
C VAL A 24 13.48 12.01 -5.91
N VAL A 25 14.77 11.84 -6.21
CA VAL A 25 15.85 11.99 -5.24
C VAL A 25 15.90 13.41 -4.68
N ASP A 26 15.78 14.43 -5.55
CA ASP A 26 15.76 15.83 -5.13
C ASP A 26 14.50 16.15 -4.31
N LEU A 27 13.32 15.63 -4.72
CA LEU A 27 12.08 15.77 -3.95
C LEU A 27 12.21 15.17 -2.55
N ILE A 28 12.86 14.01 -2.40
CA ILE A 28 13.12 13.40 -1.08
C ILE A 28 13.99 14.32 -0.22
N ARG A 29 15.05 14.91 -0.78
CA ARG A 29 15.93 15.86 -0.08
C ARG A 29 15.18 17.10 0.36
N ASP A 30 14.37 17.68 -0.52
CA ASP A 30 13.55 18.85 -0.22
C ASP A 30 12.56 18.56 0.93
N ILE A 31 11.89 17.40 0.91
CA ILE A 31 11.00 16.99 2.00
C ILE A 31 11.79 16.80 3.31
N LYS A 32 12.98 16.21 3.26
CA LYS A 32 13.84 16.06 4.45
C LYS A 32 14.38 17.36 4.99
N ALA A 33 14.40 18.42 4.20
CA ALA A 33 14.76 19.77 4.64
C ALA A 33 13.60 20.51 5.35
N ILE A 34 12.37 19.97 5.33
CA ILE A 34 11.21 20.56 5.99
C ILE A 34 11.30 20.28 7.51
N GLY A 35 11.13 21.34 8.31
CA GLY A 35 11.13 21.23 9.78
C GLY A 35 12.48 20.73 10.32
N ASP A 36 12.43 19.68 11.13
CA ASP A 36 13.60 19.05 11.76
C ASP A 36 14.12 17.82 10.99
N GLY A 37 13.59 17.56 9.80
CA GLY A 37 13.95 16.39 8.99
C GLY A 37 13.39 15.05 9.51
N SER A 38 12.54 15.06 10.53
CA SER A 38 12.00 13.84 11.16
C SER A 38 10.94 13.13 10.32
N LEU A 39 10.34 13.82 9.33
CA LEU A 39 9.26 13.26 8.51
C LEU A 39 9.72 11.98 7.79
N GLY A 40 9.05 10.85 8.06
CA GLY A 40 9.31 9.59 7.40
C GLY A 40 8.82 9.59 5.95
N ILE A 41 9.58 8.98 5.04
CA ILE A 41 9.22 8.92 3.62
C ILE A 41 9.09 7.46 3.18
N THR A 42 7.92 7.13 2.62
CA THR A 42 7.64 5.87 1.96
C THR A 42 7.59 6.11 0.45
N MET A 43 8.36 5.35 -0.30
CA MET A 43 8.32 5.39 -1.77
C MET A 43 7.36 4.32 -2.31
N CYS A 44 6.64 4.65 -3.39
CA CYS A 44 5.79 3.72 -4.14
C CYS A 44 5.80 4.14 -5.62
N VAL A 45 6.93 3.89 -6.30
CA VAL A 45 7.21 4.39 -7.66
C VAL A 45 7.65 3.26 -8.62
N GLY A 46 7.19 2.03 -8.36
CA GLY A 46 7.41 0.87 -9.22
C GLY A 46 8.79 0.23 -9.08
N GLU A 47 9.14 -0.59 -10.07
CA GLU A 47 10.44 -1.25 -10.16
C GLU A 47 11.53 -0.26 -10.53
N GLN A 48 12.67 -0.40 -9.86
CA GLN A 48 13.84 0.44 -10.09
C GLN A 48 15.12 -0.41 -10.10
N SER A 49 16.19 0.16 -10.62
CA SER A 49 17.52 -0.39 -10.46
C SER A 49 17.95 -0.37 -8.98
N GLU A 50 18.86 -1.24 -8.58
CA GLU A 50 19.40 -1.23 -7.20
C GLU A 50 20.11 0.09 -6.89
N GLU A 51 20.75 0.70 -7.90
CA GLU A 51 21.37 2.01 -7.77
C GLU A 51 20.34 3.11 -7.52
N ALA A 52 19.22 3.13 -8.24
CA ALA A 52 18.15 4.09 -8.01
C ALA A 52 17.55 3.93 -6.60
N TYR A 53 17.34 2.69 -6.13
CA TYR A 53 16.91 2.43 -4.76
C TYR A 53 17.92 2.96 -3.74
N ARG A 54 19.23 2.77 -3.96
CA ARG A 54 20.28 3.28 -3.08
C ARG A 54 20.25 4.79 -3.00
N ARG A 55 20.17 5.48 -4.13
CA ARG A 55 20.07 6.94 -4.21
C ARG A 55 18.87 7.48 -3.44
N MET A 56 17.69 6.87 -3.59
CA MET A 56 16.49 7.25 -2.84
C MET A 56 16.67 7.00 -1.34
N ARG A 57 17.32 5.91 -0.96
CA ARG A 57 17.61 5.58 0.46
C ARG A 57 18.56 6.58 1.10
N GLU A 58 19.65 6.92 0.42
CA GLU A 58 20.65 7.90 0.85
C GLU A 58 20.08 9.33 0.91
N ALA A 59 19.13 9.67 0.03
CA ALA A 59 18.41 10.94 0.09
C ALA A 59 17.49 11.07 1.31
N GLY A 60 17.13 9.94 1.99
CA GLY A 60 16.38 9.96 3.24
C GLY A 60 15.06 9.18 3.24
N ALA A 61 14.69 8.51 2.14
CA ALA A 61 13.56 7.60 2.14
C ALA A 61 13.89 6.34 2.97
N SER A 62 13.00 5.95 3.88
CA SER A 62 13.22 4.82 4.80
C SER A 62 12.39 3.59 4.47
N ARG A 63 11.30 3.76 3.74
CA ARG A 63 10.33 2.72 3.39
C ARG A 63 10.07 2.68 1.90
N TYR A 64 9.80 1.50 1.39
CA TYR A 64 9.39 1.32 0.01
C TYR A 64 8.26 0.29 -0.07
N LEU A 65 7.17 0.65 -0.74
CA LEU A 65 6.04 -0.23 -1.01
C LEU A 65 6.04 -0.61 -2.49
N LEU A 66 6.26 -1.89 -2.77
CA LEU A 66 6.18 -2.48 -4.11
C LEU A 66 5.24 -3.69 -4.06
N ARG A 67 4.02 -3.52 -4.50
CA ARG A 67 2.98 -4.54 -4.37
C ARG A 67 3.18 -5.65 -5.39
N ILE A 68 3.14 -6.91 -4.92
CA ILE A 68 3.17 -8.10 -5.79
C ILE A 68 1.81 -8.35 -6.48
N GLU A 69 0.74 -7.81 -5.96
CA GLU A 69 -0.66 -7.93 -6.36
C GLU A 69 -1.25 -9.34 -6.27
N THR A 70 -0.50 -10.38 -6.55
CA THR A 70 -0.78 -11.81 -6.32
C THR A 70 0.49 -12.61 -6.47
N THR A 71 0.62 -13.70 -5.72
CA THR A 71 1.75 -14.65 -5.86
C THR A 71 1.47 -15.78 -6.85
N ASN A 72 0.23 -15.90 -7.32
CA ASN A 72 -0.11 -16.79 -8.43
C ASN A 72 0.42 -16.19 -9.74
N LYS A 73 1.44 -16.84 -10.31
CA LYS A 73 2.15 -16.34 -11.50
C LYS A 73 1.25 -16.19 -12.73
N GLU A 74 0.32 -17.11 -12.94
CA GLU A 74 -0.60 -17.04 -14.08
C GLU A 74 -1.52 -15.82 -13.93
N LEU A 75 -2.06 -15.61 -12.74
CA LEU A 75 -2.88 -14.46 -12.42
C LEU A 75 -2.07 -13.15 -12.47
N TYR A 76 -0.81 -13.17 -11.99
CA TYR A 76 0.11 -12.04 -12.09
C TYR A 76 0.31 -11.61 -13.54
N HIS A 77 0.65 -12.55 -14.43
CA HIS A 77 0.84 -12.26 -15.85
C HIS A 77 -0.43 -11.76 -16.54
N LYS A 78 -1.60 -12.20 -16.08
CA LYS A 78 -2.88 -11.73 -16.62
C LYS A 78 -3.16 -10.25 -16.32
N ILE A 79 -2.71 -9.75 -15.17
CA ILE A 79 -3.04 -8.41 -14.67
C ILE A 79 -1.92 -7.38 -14.84
N HIS A 80 -0.74 -7.78 -15.29
CA HIS A 80 0.40 -6.89 -15.52
C HIS A 80 0.78 -6.81 -17.01
N PRO A 81 1.47 -5.73 -17.42
CA PRO A 81 2.06 -5.65 -18.76
C PRO A 81 3.00 -6.82 -19.04
N GLN A 82 3.02 -7.27 -20.30
CA GLN A 82 3.83 -8.42 -20.71
C GLN A 82 5.21 -7.96 -21.24
N ASP A 83 6.00 -7.37 -20.36
CA ASP A 83 7.37 -6.93 -20.63
C ASP A 83 8.34 -7.37 -19.53
N GLU A 84 9.64 -7.20 -19.75
CA GLU A 84 10.67 -7.65 -18.79
C GLU A 84 10.64 -6.87 -17.46
N LEU A 85 10.29 -5.59 -17.49
CA LEU A 85 10.25 -4.76 -16.30
C LEU A 85 9.14 -5.22 -15.35
N HIS A 86 7.99 -5.60 -15.88
CA HIS A 86 6.80 -5.99 -15.12
C HIS A 86 6.66 -7.51 -14.97
N SER A 87 7.70 -8.30 -15.21
CA SER A 87 7.67 -9.75 -14.98
C SER A 87 7.59 -10.06 -13.48
N PHE A 88 6.98 -11.19 -13.13
CA PHE A 88 6.91 -11.67 -11.74
C PHE A 88 8.30 -11.78 -11.10
N GLU A 89 9.26 -12.32 -11.85
CA GLU A 89 10.63 -12.50 -11.41
C GLU A 89 11.33 -11.16 -11.15
N THR A 90 11.14 -10.17 -12.01
CA THR A 90 11.67 -8.82 -11.84
C THR A 90 11.07 -8.16 -10.59
N ARG A 91 9.75 -8.27 -10.38
CA ARG A 91 9.07 -7.74 -9.20
C ARG A 91 9.61 -8.35 -7.90
N VAL A 92 9.76 -9.66 -7.86
CA VAL A 92 10.32 -10.37 -6.69
C VAL A 92 11.79 -10.00 -6.47
N GLU A 93 12.58 -9.87 -7.53
CA GLU A 93 13.98 -9.44 -7.40
C GLU A 93 14.09 -7.99 -6.91
N CYS A 94 13.21 -7.10 -7.35
CA CYS A 94 13.15 -5.73 -6.83
C CYS A 94 12.85 -5.70 -5.31
N LEU A 95 11.96 -6.54 -4.80
CA LEU A 95 11.74 -6.66 -3.35
C LEU A 95 13.01 -7.10 -2.61
N ARG A 96 13.80 -8.02 -3.19
CA ARG A 96 15.09 -8.42 -2.62
C ARG A 96 16.13 -7.30 -2.67
N ARG A 97 16.20 -6.53 -3.77
CA ARG A 97 17.07 -5.35 -3.89
C ARG A 97 16.75 -4.31 -2.83
N LEU A 98 15.48 -3.99 -2.63
CA LEU A 98 15.02 -3.08 -1.59
C LEU A 98 15.51 -3.52 -0.20
N ARG A 99 15.46 -4.82 0.09
CA ARG A 99 15.98 -5.39 1.33
C ARG A 99 17.49 -5.20 1.46
N ARG A 100 18.27 -5.51 0.40
CA ARG A 100 19.74 -5.33 0.38
C ARG A 100 20.16 -3.88 0.60
N VAL A 101 19.40 -2.93 0.04
CA VAL A 101 19.65 -1.50 0.21
C VAL A 101 19.24 -0.99 1.61
N GLY A 102 18.51 -1.77 2.41
CA GLY A 102 18.18 -1.45 3.79
C GLY A 102 16.87 -0.69 3.98
N PHE A 103 15.94 -0.77 3.03
CA PHE A 103 14.59 -0.27 3.23
C PHE A 103 13.78 -1.13 4.20
N GLN A 104 12.82 -0.51 4.89
CA GLN A 104 11.64 -1.21 5.33
C GLN A 104 10.83 -1.61 4.09
N VAL A 105 10.75 -2.92 3.83
CA VAL A 105 10.14 -3.43 2.60
C VAL A 105 8.66 -3.68 2.81
N GLY A 106 7.86 -3.06 1.96
CA GLY A 106 6.43 -3.26 1.88
C GLY A 106 6.03 -3.95 0.58
N THR A 107 5.06 -4.85 0.67
CA THR A 107 4.36 -5.43 -0.49
C THR A 107 2.87 -5.56 -0.17
N GLY A 108 2.12 -6.23 -1.01
CA GLY A 108 0.69 -6.46 -0.80
C GLY A 108 0.03 -7.06 -2.02
N VAL A 109 -1.21 -7.48 -1.83
CA VAL A 109 -1.99 -8.17 -2.87
C VAL A 109 -3.38 -7.56 -3.02
N MET A 110 -4.00 -7.78 -4.16
CA MET A 110 -5.43 -7.60 -4.35
C MET A 110 -6.17 -8.88 -3.95
N ILE A 111 -7.30 -8.72 -3.27
CA ILE A 111 -8.08 -9.83 -2.71
C ILE A 111 -9.42 -9.94 -3.43
N GLY A 112 -9.74 -11.13 -3.95
CA GLY A 112 -10.97 -11.39 -4.69
C GLY A 112 -10.90 -10.99 -6.16
N LEU A 113 -9.73 -11.14 -6.78
CA LEU A 113 -9.54 -11.03 -8.21
C LEU A 113 -10.35 -12.10 -8.97
N PRO A 114 -10.83 -11.83 -10.19
CA PRO A 114 -11.37 -12.86 -11.08
C PRO A 114 -10.40 -14.05 -11.23
N GLY A 115 -10.85 -15.25 -10.84
CA GLY A 115 -10.05 -16.46 -10.89
C GLY A 115 -9.14 -16.74 -9.68
N GLN A 116 -9.05 -15.82 -8.71
CA GLN A 116 -8.27 -16.03 -7.50
C GLN A 116 -8.95 -17.03 -6.56
N THR A 117 -8.17 -17.97 -6.03
CA THR A 117 -8.62 -18.99 -5.07
C THR A 117 -8.26 -18.65 -3.63
N GLU A 118 -8.83 -19.37 -2.66
CA GLU A 118 -8.42 -19.24 -1.25
C GLU A 118 -7.00 -19.78 -1.03
N GLU A 119 -6.55 -20.75 -1.82
CA GLU A 119 -5.17 -21.26 -1.78
C GLU A 119 -4.18 -20.18 -2.23
N ASP A 120 -4.50 -19.39 -3.26
CA ASP A 120 -3.68 -18.25 -3.67
C ASP A 120 -3.51 -17.26 -2.52
N LEU A 121 -4.59 -16.95 -1.79
CA LEU A 121 -4.54 -16.04 -0.64
C LEU A 121 -3.70 -16.60 0.52
N VAL A 122 -3.72 -17.90 0.75
CA VAL A 122 -2.82 -18.55 1.73
C VAL A 122 -1.36 -18.41 1.28
N ASN A 123 -1.07 -18.68 0.00
CA ASN A 123 0.26 -18.54 -0.57
C ASN A 123 0.77 -17.09 -0.51
N ASP A 124 -0.11 -16.11 -0.66
CA ASP A 124 0.21 -14.69 -0.49
C ASP A 124 0.71 -14.39 0.94
N ILE A 125 0.05 -14.94 1.97
CA ILE A 125 0.51 -14.78 3.37
C ILE A 125 1.84 -15.49 3.62
N LEU A 126 2.03 -16.69 3.07
CA LEU A 126 3.30 -17.42 3.17
C LEU A 126 4.43 -16.66 2.48
N PHE A 127 4.16 -16.06 1.33
CA PHE A 127 5.11 -15.20 0.62
C PHE A 127 5.56 -13.99 1.47
N TYR A 128 4.66 -13.35 2.22
CA TYR A 128 5.04 -12.25 3.12
C TYR A 128 6.05 -12.72 4.18
N ARG A 129 5.86 -13.91 4.74
CA ARG A 129 6.81 -14.52 5.68
C ARG A 129 8.16 -14.80 5.02
N ASP A 130 8.13 -15.47 3.86
CA ASP A 130 9.33 -15.96 3.19
C ASP A 130 10.19 -14.82 2.63
N MET A 131 9.56 -13.72 2.29
CA MET A 131 10.23 -12.48 1.89
C MET A 131 10.56 -11.56 3.06
N ASP A 132 10.23 -11.95 4.29
CA ASP A 132 10.49 -11.18 5.54
C ASP A 132 9.94 -9.74 5.45
N ILE A 133 8.68 -9.58 5.03
CA ILE A 133 8.06 -8.30 4.73
C ILE A 133 7.76 -7.49 6.00
N ASP A 134 8.06 -6.20 5.98
CA ASP A 134 7.86 -5.28 7.10
C ASP A 134 6.49 -4.59 7.10
N MET A 135 5.94 -4.34 5.90
CA MET A 135 4.71 -3.59 5.69
C MET A 135 3.83 -4.27 4.64
N ILE A 136 2.52 -4.33 4.89
CA ILE A 136 1.58 -5.01 4.01
C ILE A 136 0.44 -4.08 3.63
N GLY A 137 0.34 -3.79 2.34
CA GLY A 137 -0.71 -2.98 1.73
C GLY A 137 -1.67 -3.85 0.91
N MET A 138 -2.42 -4.73 1.56
CA MET A 138 -3.42 -5.58 0.91
C MET A 138 -4.82 -5.02 1.04
N GLY A 139 -5.68 -5.29 0.07
CA GLY A 139 -7.07 -4.85 0.11
C GLY A 139 -7.94 -5.56 -0.91
N PRO A 140 -9.27 -5.48 -0.75
CA PRO A 140 -10.19 -6.06 -1.70
C PRO A 140 -10.02 -5.41 -3.08
N TYR A 141 -10.16 -6.22 -4.12
CA TYR A 141 -10.22 -5.73 -5.49
C TYR A 141 -11.47 -4.86 -5.67
N VAL A 142 -11.27 -3.65 -6.16
CA VAL A 142 -12.33 -2.71 -6.53
C VAL A 142 -12.33 -2.59 -8.04
N VAL A 143 -13.47 -2.86 -8.65
CA VAL A 143 -13.64 -2.83 -10.11
C VAL A 143 -13.44 -1.42 -10.64
N HIS A 144 -12.72 -1.29 -11.75
CA HIS A 144 -12.67 -0.08 -12.58
C HIS A 144 -13.12 -0.44 -13.97
N HIS A 145 -14.20 0.17 -14.43
CA HIS A 145 -14.88 -0.18 -15.69
C HIS A 145 -14.01 -0.01 -16.94
N ASP A 146 -13.01 0.87 -16.92
CA ASP A 146 -12.11 1.13 -18.05
C ASP A 146 -10.94 0.12 -18.15
N THR A 147 -10.87 -0.87 -17.26
CA THR A 147 -9.79 -1.86 -17.30
C THR A 147 -10.25 -3.19 -17.88
N PRO A 148 -9.38 -3.95 -18.60
CA PRO A 148 -9.74 -5.28 -19.10
C PRO A 148 -10.22 -6.22 -17.99
N LEU A 149 -9.56 -6.19 -16.82
CA LEU A 149 -9.95 -6.99 -15.66
C LEU A 149 -11.32 -6.54 -15.10
N GLY A 150 -11.60 -5.24 -15.13
CA GLY A 150 -12.88 -4.69 -14.70
C GLY A 150 -14.02 -5.15 -15.62
N GLN A 151 -13.83 -5.16 -16.93
CA GLN A 151 -14.79 -5.68 -17.88
C GLN A 151 -15.08 -7.17 -17.66
N GLU A 152 -14.05 -7.97 -17.39
CA GLU A 152 -14.19 -9.38 -17.03
C GLU A 152 -15.01 -9.54 -15.73
N ALA A 153 -14.66 -8.78 -14.69
CA ALA A 153 -15.36 -8.82 -13.41
C ALA A 153 -16.85 -8.46 -13.54
N LEU A 154 -17.17 -7.46 -14.37
CA LEU A 154 -18.56 -7.07 -14.66
C LEU A 154 -19.29 -8.18 -15.44
N ALA A 155 -18.65 -8.78 -16.45
CA ALA A 155 -19.22 -9.89 -17.21
C ALA A 155 -19.48 -11.13 -16.33
N MET A 156 -18.64 -11.36 -15.32
CA MET A 156 -18.84 -12.44 -14.33
C MET A 156 -19.87 -12.10 -13.26
N GLY A 157 -20.39 -10.88 -13.22
CA GLY A 157 -21.37 -10.44 -12.22
C GLY A 157 -20.83 -10.36 -10.79
N ILE A 158 -19.52 -10.29 -10.59
CA ILE A 158 -18.93 -10.29 -9.24
C ILE A 158 -18.93 -8.91 -8.56
N ASP A 159 -19.38 -7.86 -9.25
CA ASP A 159 -19.47 -6.51 -8.68
C ASP A 159 -20.86 -6.14 -8.14
N ASP A 160 -21.71 -7.13 -7.94
CA ASP A 160 -22.95 -6.97 -7.19
C ASP A 160 -22.70 -6.81 -5.69
N GLU A 161 -23.73 -6.50 -4.92
CA GLU A 161 -23.62 -6.28 -3.47
C GLU A 161 -23.11 -7.52 -2.72
N ALA A 162 -23.48 -8.73 -3.15
CA ALA A 162 -23.00 -9.99 -2.56
C ALA A 162 -21.49 -10.19 -2.83
N GLY A 163 -21.05 -9.92 -4.04
CA GLY A 163 -19.63 -9.97 -4.42
C GLY A 163 -18.78 -8.94 -3.69
N LYS A 164 -19.27 -7.69 -3.56
CA LYS A 164 -18.61 -6.65 -2.76
C LYS A 164 -18.47 -7.08 -1.30
N LEU A 165 -19.57 -7.55 -0.69
CA LEU A 165 -19.55 -8.05 0.68
C LEU A 165 -18.55 -9.21 0.86
N ARG A 166 -18.54 -10.16 -0.06
CA ARG A 166 -17.58 -11.29 -0.04
C ARG A 166 -16.13 -10.78 -0.08
N ARG A 167 -15.79 -9.84 -0.98
CA ARG A 167 -14.43 -9.27 -1.08
C ARG A 167 -14.04 -8.54 0.21
N VAL A 168 -14.95 -7.79 0.83
CA VAL A 168 -14.71 -7.15 2.13
C VAL A 168 -14.44 -8.21 3.20
N GLN A 169 -15.25 -9.26 3.30
CA GLN A 169 -15.06 -10.34 4.28
C GLN A 169 -13.73 -11.07 4.09
N LEU A 170 -13.35 -11.38 2.85
CA LEU A 170 -12.04 -11.96 2.54
C LEU A 170 -10.91 -11.02 2.94
N GLY A 171 -11.03 -9.73 2.64
CA GLY A 171 -10.04 -8.71 3.04
C GLY A 171 -9.85 -8.65 4.56
N LEU A 172 -10.93 -8.67 5.33
CA LEU A 172 -10.88 -8.68 6.80
C LEU A 172 -10.26 -9.98 7.35
N LYS A 173 -10.62 -11.15 6.77
CA LYS A 173 -9.99 -12.43 7.11
C LYS A 173 -8.48 -12.41 6.84
N MET A 174 -8.06 -11.92 5.67
CA MET A 174 -6.64 -11.79 5.31
C MET A 174 -5.88 -10.90 6.30
N ILE A 175 -6.45 -9.76 6.70
CA ILE A 175 -5.84 -8.88 7.73
C ILE A 175 -5.69 -9.64 9.04
N ALA A 176 -6.74 -10.31 9.53
CA ALA A 176 -6.72 -11.03 10.80
C ALA A 176 -5.71 -12.18 10.79
N LEU A 177 -5.73 -13.01 9.75
CA LEU A 177 -4.79 -14.14 9.61
C LEU A 177 -3.34 -13.65 9.51
N THR A 178 -3.08 -12.61 8.72
CA THR A 178 -1.76 -12.02 8.60
C THR A 178 -1.28 -11.46 9.94
N ARG A 179 -2.13 -10.76 10.71
CA ARG A 179 -1.78 -10.26 12.04
C ARG A 179 -1.45 -11.39 13.01
N LEU A 180 -2.24 -12.44 13.04
CA LEU A 180 -2.00 -13.61 13.90
C LEU A 180 -0.70 -14.34 13.54
N PHE A 181 -0.40 -14.45 12.24
CA PHE A 181 0.74 -15.20 11.74
C PHE A 181 2.05 -14.41 11.79
N LEU A 182 2.05 -13.13 11.37
CA LEU A 182 3.25 -12.29 11.27
C LEU A 182 3.42 -11.32 12.45
N LYS A 183 2.42 -11.17 13.31
CA LYS A 183 2.41 -10.41 14.57
C LYS A 183 2.81 -8.93 14.47
N ASP A 184 4.07 -8.63 14.17
CA ASP A 184 4.70 -7.31 14.36
C ASP A 184 4.83 -6.46 13.09
N VAL A 185 4.36 -6.96 11.95
CA VAL A 185 4.37 -6.22 10.67
C VAL A 185 3.34 -5.09 10.66
N ASN A 186 3.59 -4.06 9.88
CA ASN A 186 2.58 -3.03 9.62
C ASN A 186 1.57 -3.52 8.57
N ILE A 187 0.28 -3.36 8.86
CA ILE A 187 -0.81 -3.74 7.96
C ILE A 187 -1.71 -2.53 7.75
N ALA A 188 -1.93 -2.14 6.49
CA ALA A 188 -2.78 -1.01 6.15
C ALA A 188 -4.27 -1.39 6.14
N ALA A 189 -5.12 -0.58 6.80
CA ALA A 189 -6.55 -0.55 6.52
C ALA A 189 -6.78 0.32 5.29
N THR A 190 -6.84 -0.32 4.12
CA THR A 190 -6.78 0.35 2.82
C THR A 190 -8.05 1.13 2.48
N THR A 191 -7.91 2.12 1.60
CA THR A 191 -9.04 2.86 1.05
C THR A 191 -9.99 1.96 0.25
N ALA A 192 -9.49 0.87 -0.34
CA ALA A 192 -10.30 -0.12 -1.04
C ALA A 192 -11.37 -0.77 -0.14
N LEU A 193 -11.06 -1.02 1.14
CA LEU A 193 -12.07 -1.48 2.11
C LEU A 193 -13.19 -0.45 2.28
N GLN A 194 -12.85 0.84 2.37
CA GLN A 194 -13.85 1.90 2.50
C GLN A 194 -14.65 2.12 1.20
N ALA A 195 -14.07 1.87 0.04
CA ALA A 195 -14.78 1.96 -1.23
C ALA A 195 -15.92 0.93 -1.36
N LEU A 196 -15.72 -0.27 -0.79
CA LEU A 196 -16.72 -1.34 -0.80
C LEU A 196 -17.62 -1.35 0.45
N ASP A 197 -17.17 -0.83 1.57
CA ASP A 197 -17.92 -0.73 2.83
C ASP A 197 -17.59 0.57 3.55
N LYS A 198 -18.60 1.41 3.81
CA LYS A 198 -18.40 2.73 4.45
C LYS A 198 -17.62 2.68 5.77
N LEU A 199 -17.71 1.59 6.52
CA LEU A 199 -16.96 1.31 7.75
C LEU A 199 -15.79 0.35 7.53
N GLY A 200 -15.37 0.13 6.28
CA GLY A 200 -14.35 -0.86 5.93
C GLY A 200 -12.99 -0.60 6.60
N ARG A 201 -12.58 0.66 6.78
CA ARG A 201 -11.33 0.98 7.48
C ARG A 201 -11.40 0.66 8.97
N GLU A 202 -12.49 1.01 9.63
CA GLU A 202 -12.74 0.70 11.04
C GLU A 202 -12.75 -0.82 11.28
N LYS A 203 -13.46 -1.55 10.42
CA LYS A 203 -13.44 -3.02 10.44
C LYS A 203 -12.04 -3.58 10.19
N GLY A 204 -11.27 -2.99 9.29
CA GLY A 204 -9.88 -3.37 9.02
C GLY A 204 -8.96 -3.15 10.23
N LEU A 205 -9.09 -2.03 10.93
CA LEU A 205 -8.37 -1.77 12.17
C LEU A 205 -8.76 -2.79 13.25
N ALA A 206 -10.05 -3.02 13.46
CA ALA A 206 -10.54 -4.02 14.41
C ALA A 206 -10.09 -5.45 14.07
N ALA A 207 -9.87 -5.76 12.79
CA ALA A 207 -9.33 -7.04 12.34
C ALA A 207 -7.80 -7.17 12.52
N GLY A 208 -7.09 -6.11 12.90
CA GLY A 208 -5.66 -6.15 13.18
C GLY A 208 -4.77 -5.28 12.29
N ALA A 209 -5.33 -4.46 11.39
CA ALA A 209 -4.57 -3.40 10.73
C ALA A 209 -4.15 -2.32 11.75
N ASN A 210 -3.07 -1.60 11.45
CA ASN A 210 -2.53 -0.56 12.33
C ASN A 210 -2.02 0.67 11.58
N ILE A 211 -2.19 0.72 10.27
CA ILE A 211 -1.77 1.84 9.43
C ILE A 211 -2.96 2.38 8.65
N LEU A 212 -3.08 3.69 8.62
CA LEU A 212 -4.02 4.43 7.78
C LEU A 212 -3.25 5.41 6.90
N MET A 213 -3.67 5.52 5.64
CA MET A 213 -3.06 6.44 4.67
C MET A 213 -4.15 7.38 4.11
N PRO A 214 -4.36 8.55 4.72
CA PRO A 214 -5.23 9.58 4.15
C PRO A 214 -4.57 10.22 2.93
N ILE A 215 -5.40 10.71 2.00
CA ILE A 215 -4.92 11.44 0.82
C ILE A 215 -4.68 12.88 1.22
N ILE A 216 -3.43 13.34 1.09
CA ILE A 216 -3.04 14.75 1.34
C ILE A 216 -2.78 15.53 0.04
N THR A 217 -2.80 14.86 -1.11
CA THR A 217 -2.71 15.51 -2.43
C THR A 217 -3.78 16.59 -2.55
N ILE A 218 -3.42 17.76 -3.08
CA ILE A 218 -4.38 18.85 -3.28
C ILE A 218 -5.50 18.44 -4.25
N PRO A 219 -6.74 18.90 -4.04
CA PRO A 219 -7.91 18.41 -4.79
C PRO A 219 -7.79 18.51 -6.31
N GLU A 220 -7.17 19.59 -6.84
CA GLU A 220 -7.00 19.78 -8.29
C GLU A 220 -6.22 18.65 -8.98
N HIS A 221 -5.39 17.91 -8.24
CA HIS A 221 -4.60 16.81 -8.80
C HIS A 221 -5.20 15.43 -8.50
N ARG A 222 -6.17 15.33 -7.59
CA ARG A 222 -6.77 14.04 -7.21
C ARG A 222 -7.54 13.39 -8.35
N ALA A 223 -8.25 14.19 -9.17
CA ALA A 223 -8.98 13.70 -10.31
C ALA A 223 -8.11 13.00 -11.36
N LYS A 224 -6.80 13.31 -11.39
CA LYS A 224 -5.82 12.67 -12.29
C LYS A 224 -5.32 11.31 -11.76
N TYR A 225 -5.75 10.93 -10.55
CA TYR A 225 -5.28 9.72 -9.88
C TYR A 225 -6.45 8.90 -9.31
N LEU A 226 -7.42 8.60 -10.17
CA LEU A 226 -8.55 7.73 -9.88
C LEU A 226 -8.15 6.30 -10.26
N LEU A 227 -7.80 5.49 -9.28
CA LEU A 227 -7.36 4.10 -9.49
C LEU A 227 -8.52 3.12 -9.61
N TYR A 228 -9.72 3.51 -9.18
CA TYR A 228 -10.94 2.69 -9.22
C TYR A 228 -12.18 3.58 -9.05
N ASP A 229 -13.33 3.03 -9.42
CA ASP A 229 -14.61 3.73 -9.33
C ASP A 229 -15.01 4.04 -7.88
N ASN A 230 -15.69 5.17 -7.69
CA ASN A 230 -16.20 5.60 -6.37
C ASN A 230 -15.12 5.73 -5.27
N LYS A 231 -13.89 6.12 -5.65
CA LYS A 231 -12.82 6.39 -4.67
C LYS A 231 -13.27 7.43 -3.66
N PRO A 232 -13.24 7.13 -2.35
CA PRO A 232 -13.67 8.07 -1.31
C PRO A 232 -12.66 9.21 -1.12
N CYS A 233 -13.11 10.32 -0.51
CA CYS A 233 -12.28 11.46 -0.11
C CYS A 233 -11.64 12.20 -1.29
N VAL A 234 -12.33 12.31 -2.42
CA VAL A 234 -11.79 13.02 -3.61
C VAL A 234 -11.81 14.54 -3.39
N ASP A 235 -12.85 15.06 -2.71
CA ASP A 235 -13.11 16.49 -2.56
C ASP A 235 -12.63 17.08 -1.22
N ASP A 236 -12.22 16.24 -0.25
CA ASP A 236 -11.77 16.70 1.07
C ASP A 236 -10.38 17.33 1.00
N ASN A 237 -10.12 18.39 1.75
CA ASN A 237 -8.77 18.91 1.96
C ASN A 237 -8.01 18.11 3.04
N ALA A 238 -6.72 18.40 3.26
CA ALA A 238 -5.87 17.67 4.21
C ALA A 238 -6.36 17.77 5.66
N GLU A 239 -6.92 18.92 6.07
CA GLU A 239 -7.45 19.16 7.41
C GLU A 239 -8.74 18.37 7.65
N GLN A 240 -9.67 18.42 6.70
CA GLN A 240 -10.91 17.64 6.74
C GLN A 240 -10.61 16.12 6.79
N CYS A 241 -9.60 15.67 6.03
CA CYS A 241 -9.15 14.28 6.09
C CYS A 241 -8.57 13.91 7.47
N LYS A 242 -7.79 14.79 8.11
CA LYS A 242 -7.24 14.59 9.44
C LYS A 242 -8.35 14.44 10.49
N ASP A 243 -9.32 15.34 10.52
CA ASP A 243 -10.43 15.31 11.46
C ASP A 243 -11.34 14.10 11.26
N CYS A 244 -11.65 13.77 10.01
CA CYS A 244 -12.43 12.59 9.67
C CYS A 244 -11.73 11.32 10.16
N LEU A 245 -10.42 11.18 9.88
CA LEU A 245 -9.62 10.05 10.29
C LEU A 245 -9.61 9.89 11.82
N THR A 246 -9.36 10.98 12.54
CA THR A 246 -9.32 10.99 14.00
C THR A 246 -10.64 10.48 14.58
N ARG A 247 -11.78 11.00 14.11
CA ARG A 247 -13.10 10.56 14.58
C ARG A 247 -13.37 9.08 14.29
N ARG A 248 -12.96 8.59 13.12
CA ARG A 248 -13.09 7.16 12.75
C ARG A 248 -12.30 6.25 13.67
N VAL A 249 -11.04 6.60 13.94
CA VAL A 249 -10.17 5.83 14.84
C VAL A 249 -10.72 5.85 16.27
N MET A 250 -11.13 7.01 16.77
CA MET A 250 -11.74 7.14 18.09
C MET A 250 -13.06 6.37 18.22
N SER A 251 -13.84 6.23 17.15
CA SER A 251 -15.11 5.49 17.18
C SER A 251 -14.97 4.00 17.48
N ILE A 252 -13.78 3.44 17.31
CA ILE A 252 -13.45 2.04 17.64
C ILE A 252 -12.62 1.92 18.92
N GLY A 253 -12.44 2.99 19.68
CA GLY A 253 -11.68 3.01 20.93
C GLY A 253 -10.18 3.11 20.77
N ASP A 254 -9.68 3.41 19.58
CA ASP A 254 -8.25 3.58 19.28
C ASP A 254 -7.83 5.06 19.23
N THR A 255 -6.53 5.29 19.11
CA THR A 255 -5.93 6.63 18.99
C THR A 255 -4.96 6.70 17.81
N VAL A 256 -4.83 7.89 17.20
CA VAL A 256 -3.86 8.11 16.11
C VAL A 256 -2.52 8.52 16.69
N GLY A 257 -1.45 7.86 16.27
CA GLY A 257 -0.07 8.21 16.62
C GLY A 257 0.44 9.40 15.79
N TRP A 258 -0.08 10.60 16.05
CA TRP A 258 0.41 11.83 15.41
C TRP A 258 1.88 12.07 15.68
N LYS A 259 2.60 12.65 14.71
CA LYS A 259 4.06 12.90 14.76
C LYS A 259 4.95 11.66 14.89
N GLN A 260 4.37 10.47 14.94
CA GLN A 260 5.16 9.23 14.97
C GLN A 260 5.53 8.79 13.56
N ASN A 261 6.78 8.36 13.37
CA ASN A 261 7.26 7.86 12.07
C ASN A 261 6.50 6.61 11.61
N GLY A 262 6.00 5.79 12.53
CA GLY A 262 5.20 4.61 12.24
C GLY A 262 6.01 3.44 11.66
N ASP A 263 7.26 3.30 12.07
CA ASP A 263 8.10 2.18 11.66
C ASP A 263 7.54 0.85 12.15
N SER A 264 7.71 -0.20 11.34
CA SER A 264 7.30 -1.55 11.67
C SER A 264 8.09 -2.09 12.86
N LYS A 265 7.40 -2.65 13.86
CA LYS A 265 8.06 -3.36 14.97
C LYS A 265 8.91 -4.54 14.46
N HIS A 266 8.47 -5.19 13.38
CA HIS A 266 9.21 -6.26 12.72
C HIS A 266 10.57 -5.75 12.21
N TYR A 267 10.58 -4.62 11.49
CA TYR A 267 11.80 -3.97 11.03
C TYR A 267 12.73 -3.60 12.20
N GLY A 268 12.19 -2.97 13.22
CA GLY A 268 12.98 -2.56 14.39
C GLY A 268 13.63 -3.72 15.13
N LYS A 269 12.91 -4.83 15.30
CA LYS A 269 13.47 -6.06 15.89
C LYS A 269 14.62 -6.64 15.07
N ARG A 270 14.46 -6.64 13.73
CA ARG A 270 15.49 -7.15 12.82
C ARG A 270 16.73 -6.28 12.77
N THR A 271 16.58 -4.95 12.84
CA THR A 271 17.69 -3.99 12.74
C THR A 271 18.27 -3.57 14.08
N GLY A 272 17.67 -3.98 15.20
CA GLY A 272 18.07 -3.54 16.54
C GLY A 272 17.75 -2.06 16.80
N SER A 273 16.74 -1.50 16.12
CA SER A 273 16.37 -0.08 16.22
C SER A 273 15.31 0.20 17.30
N PHE A 274 14.92 -0.79 18.11
CA PHE A 274 14.03 -0.68 19.26
C PHE A 274 14.75 -1.16 20.53
#